data_0c18359ad85f4811f2e1ca1fe761fe45
#
_entry.id   0c18359ad85f4811f2e1ca1fe761fe45
#
_cell.length_a   1.000
_cell.length_b   1.000
_cell.length_c   1.000
_cell.angle_alpha   90.00
_cell.angle_beta   90.00
_cell.angle_gamma   90.00
#
_symmetry.space_group_name_H-M   'P 1'
#
loop_
_entity.id
_entity.type
_entity.pdbx_description
1 polymer ?
#
loop_
_entity_poly.entity_id
_entity_poly.type
_entity_poly.pdbx_seq_one_letter_code
_entity_poly.pdbx_strand_id
1 'polypeptide(L)'
;MSQVLSFEDAAQAHEEIEAMGYHEMRFDFPAEKNELHWHDFDSELYVTGGELTVWVDGEDDLFTCQSGAKIVATGGTIHREQTSGYSAIIGFSVAPESLTQPINKPLPVSL
;
A
#
# COMPACT_ATOMS: atom_id res chain seq x y z
N MET A 1 -8.51 1.37 8.13
CA MET A 1 -8.88 2.57 7.37
C MET A 1 -7.71 3.05 6.55
N SER A 2 -7.95 3.50 5.33
CA SER A 2 -6.89 3.99 4.45
C SER A 2 -7.02 5.50 4.26
N GLN A 3 -5.87 6.15 4.06
CA GLN A 3 -5.77 7.59 3.86
C GLN A 3 -4.86 7.88 2.69
N VAL A 4 -5.22 8.86 1.85
CA VAL A 4 -4.37 9.32 0.75
C VAL A 4 -3.82 10.70 1.10
N LEU A 5 -2.51 10.81 1.10
CA LEU A 5 -1.77 12.02 1.38
C LEU A 5 -0.82 12.31 0.21
N SER A 6 0.13 13.20 0.41
CA SER A 6 1.15 13.49 -0.59
C SER A 6 2.54 13.47 0.03
N PHE A 7 3.56 13.30 -0.81
CA PHE A 7 4.96 13.39 -0.42
C PHE A 7 5.76 14.03 -1.56
N GLU A 8 6.93 14.57 -1.27
CA GLU A 8 7.70 15.35 -2.25
C GLU A 8 8.63 14.49 -3.10
N ASP A 9 9.39 13.58 -2.46
CA ASP A 9 10.40 12.79 -3.15
C ASP A 9 10.77 11.52 -2.36
N ALA A 10 11.63 10.70 -2.96
CA ALA A 10 12.06 9.44 -2.35
C ALA A 10 12.81 9.66 -1.03
N ALA A 11 13.55 10.76 -0.90
CA ALA A 11 14.25 11.07 0.32
C ALA A 11 13.29 11.32 1.48
N GLN A 12 12.20 12.03 1.23
CA GLN A 12 11.15 12.24 2.23
C GLN A 12 10.49 10.93 2.63
N ALA A 13 10.17 10.07 1.64
CA ALA A 13 9.59 8.76 1.92
C ALA A 13 10.48 7.94 2.83
N HIS A 14 11.78 7.89 2.53
CA HIS A 14 12.76 7.17 3.33
C HIS A 14 12.80 7.72 4.77
N GLU A 15 12.86 9.03 4.94
CA GLU A 15 12.90 9.67 6.26
C GLU A 15 11.66 9.34 7.08
N GLU A 16 10.48 9.38 6.47
CA GLU A 16 9.23 9.07 7.16
C GLU A 16 9.16 7.61 7.59
N ILE A 17 9.55 6.69 6.71
CA ILE A 17 9.58 5.26 7.01
C ILE A 17 10.54 4.98 8.16
N GLU A 18 11.73 5.57 8.11
CA GLU A 18 12.73 5.41 9.16
C GLU A 18 12.25 5.97 10.49
N ALA A 19 11.60 7.14 10.48
CA ALA A 19 11.08 7.77 11.69
C ALA A 19 10.00 6.92 12.38
N MET A 20 9.24 6.12 11.61
CA MET A 20 8.24 5.22 12.16
C MET A 20 8.82 3.89 12.66
N GLY A 21 10.07 3.61 12.33
CA GLY A 21 10.67 2.31 12.60
C GLY A 21 10.13 1.21 11.69
N TYR A 22 9.57 1.58 10.55
CA TYR A 22 9.06 0.61 9.57
C TYR A 22 10.19 0.07 8.69
N HIS A 23 9.91 -1.01 7.98
CA HIS A 23 10.86 -1.69 7.11
C HIS A 23 10.63 -1.25 5.67
N GLU A 24 11.62 -0.61 5.06
CA GLU A 24 11.51 -0.09 3.70
C GLU A 24 11.80 -1.16 2.65
N MET A 25 10.93 -1.24 1.64
CA MET A 25 11.16 -2.03 0.44
C MET A 25 10.73 -1.24 -0.78
N ARG A 26 11.34 -1.54 -1.92
CA ARG A 26 11.04 -0.87 -3.20
C ARG A 26 10.54 -1.90 -4.20
N PHE A 27 9.51 -1.52 -4.95
CA PHE A 27 8.87 -2.41 -5.90
C PHE A 27 8.58 -1.72 -7.23
N ASP A 28 8.63 -2.52 -8.29
CA ASP A 28 8.06 -2.19 -9.59
C ASP A 28 6.99 -3.23 -9.85
N PHE A 29 5.73 -2.81 -9.82
CA PHE A 29 4.60 -3.72 -9.99
C PHE A 29 4.14 -3.71 -11.45
N PRO A 30 3.90 -4.89 -12.05
CA PRO A 30 3.34 -4.98 -13.40
C PRO A 30 1.85 -4.64 -13.39
N ALA A 31 1.26 -4.57 -14.60
CA ALA A 31 -0.18 -4.42 -14.72
C ALA A 31 -0.89 -5.55 -13.97
N GLU A 32 -1.89 -5.18 -13.18
CA GLU A 32 -2.62 -6.13 -12.33
C GLU A 32 -4.00 -5.60 -12.00
N LYS A 33 -4.94 -6.54 -11.79
CA LYS A 33 -6.24 -6.27 -11.21
C LYS A 33 -6.52 -7.40 -10.25
N ASN A 34 -6.69 -7.07 -8.96
CA ASN A 34 -6.91 -8.09 -7.94
C ASN A 34 -8.31 -8.03 -7.34
N GLU A 35 -8.62 -9.03 -6.52
CA GLU A 35 -9.89 -9.14 -5.81
C GLU A 35 -9.79 -8.45 -4.45
N LEU A 36 -10.95 -8.23 -3.82
CA LEU A 36 -10.98 -7.71 -2.45
C LEU A 36 -10.15 -8.61 -1.54
N HIS A 37 -9.28 -7.99 -0.76
CA HIS A 37 -8.36 -8.67 0.15
C HIS A 37 -7.99 -7.76 1.31
N TRP A 38 -7.22 -8.28 2.25
CA TRP A 38 -6.72 -7.54 3.40
C TRP A 38 -5.32 -8.02 3.76
N HIS A 39 -4.63 -7.22 4.57
CA HIS A 39 -3.30 -7.55 5.08
C HIS A 39 -3.31 -7.57 6.61
N ASP A 40 -2.47 -8.39 7.22
CA ASP A 40 -2.34 -8.48 8.67
C ASP A 40 -1.24 -7.58 9.25
N PHE A 41 -0.88 -6.54 8.51
CA PHE A 41 0.13 -5.56 8.91
C PHE A 41 -0.29 -4.17 8.46
N ASP A 42 0.33 -3.14 9.06
CA ASP A 42 0.18 -1.76 8.60
C ASP A 42 1.28 -1.44 7.59
N SER A 43 0.98 -0.55 6.65
CA SER A 43 1.98 -0.11 5.68
C SER A 43 1.73 1.33 5.25
N GLU A 44 2.79 1.95 4.73
CA GLU A 44 2.72 3.22 4.04
C GLU A 44 3.34 3.03 2.66
N LEU A 45 2.56 3.36 1.63
CA LEU A 45 2.94 3.15 0.25
C LEU A 45 3.12 4.50 -0.43
N TYR A 46 4.31 4.74 -0.98
CA TYR A 46 4.67 5.99 -1.64
C TYR A 46 4.81 5.71 -3.14
N VAL A 47 3.88 6.21 -3.93
CA VAL A 47 3.90 5.99 -5.39
C VAL A 47 4.95 6.89 -6.02
N THR A 48 5.94 6.29 -6.68
CA THR A 48 7.05 7.01 -7.31
C THR A 48 6.93 7.06 -8.83
N GLY A 49 6.07 6.24 -9.42
CA GLY A 49 5.84 6.25 -10.87
C GLY A 49 4.62 5.42 -11.22
N GLY A 50 4.07 5.64 -12.40
CA GLY A 50 2.88 4.93 -12.86
C GLY A 50 1.61 5.39 -12.19
N GLU A 51 0.62 4.51 -12.15
CA GLU A 51 -0.72 4.85 -11.65
C GLU A 51 -1.34 3.64 -10.96
N LEU A 52 -1.94 3.87 -9.80
CA LEU A 52 -2.61 2.84 -8.99
C LEU A 52 -4.00 3.33 -8.62
N THR A 53 -5.03 2.55 -8.94
CA THR A 53 -6.40 2.83 -8.52
C THR A 53 -6.79 1.86 -7.40
N VAL A 54 -7.35 2.39 -6.32
CA VAL A 54 -7.70 1.64 -5.11
C VAL A 54 -9.17 1.82 -4.78
N TRP A 55 -9.85 0.72 -4.47
CA TRP A 55 -11.21 0.69 -3.91
C TRP A 55 -11.12 0.15 -2.50
N VAL A 56 -11.69 0.89 -1.55
CA VAL A 56 -11.77 0.46 -0.15
C VAL A 56 -13.20 0.03 0.13
N ASP A 57 -13.37 -1.16 0.68
CA ASP A 57 -14.69 -1.70 1.01
C ASP A 57 -15.39 -0.83 2.05
N GLY A 58 -16.66 -0.51 1.80
CA GLY A 58 -17.44 0.37 2.64
C GLY A 58 -17.31 1.86 2.32
N GLU A 59 -16.44 2.22 1.37
CA GLU A 59 -16.30 3.58 0.88
C GLU A 59 -16.90 3.68 -0.53
N ASP A 60 -17.60 4.78 -0.81
CA ASP A 60 -18.27 4.98 -2.09
C ASP A 60 -17.32 5.34 -3.21
N ASP A 61 -16.21 6.00 -2.88
CA ASP A 61 -15.28 6.53 -3.86
C ASP A 61 -14.03 5.65 -4.00
N LEU A 62 -13.62 5.46 -5.24
CA LEU A 62 -12.29 4.98 -5.54
C LEU A 62 -11.31 6.15 -5.58
N PHE A 63 -10.04 5.89 -5.43
CA PHE A 63 -9.02 6.92 -5.64
C PHE A 63 -7.89 6.40 -6.52
N THR A 64 -7.40 7.29 -7.39
CA THR A 64 -6.30 7.01 -8.30
C THR A 64 -5.08 7.76 -7.83
N CYS A 65 -3.98 7.03 -7.65
CA CYS A 65 -2.73 7.55 -7.13
C CYS A 65 -1.67 7.53 -8.20
N GLN A 66 -0.99 8.67 -8.36
CA GLN A 66 0.14 8.83 -9.26
C GLN A 66 1.38 9.19 -8.45
N SER A 67 2.51 9.39 -9.12
CA SER A 67 3.75 9.83 -8.46
C SER A 67 3.49 11.03 -7.54
N GLY A 68 3.92 10.94 -6.30
CA GLY A 68 3.68 11.94 -5.27
C GLY A 68 2.53 11.62 -4.33
N ALA A 69 1.77 10.55 -4.57
CA ALA A 69 0.71 10.12 -3.67
C ALA A 69 1.24 9.13 -2.63
N LYS A 70 0.81 9.32 -1.38
CA LYS A 70 1.13 8.45 -0.25
C LYS A 70 -0.16 7.82 0.26
N ILE A 71 -0.18 6.50 0.39
CA ILE A 71 -1.30 5.76 0.95
C ILE A 71 -0.91 5.22 2.32
N VAL A 72 -1.67 5.60 3.35
CA VAL A 72 -1.53 5.01 4.68
C VAL A 72 -2.55 3.88 4.80
N ALA A 73 -2.07 2.64 4.87
CA ALA A 73 -2.90 1.45 4.88
C ALA A 73 -2.85 0.76 6.24
N THR A 74 -4.00 0.70 6.90
CA THR A 74 -4.14 0.03 8.19
C THR A 74 -4.45 -1.45 7.97
N GLY A 75 -3.82 -2.33 8.75
CA GLY A 75 -4.09 -3.76 8.72
C GLY A 75 -5.56 -4.09 8.94
N GLY A 76 -6.07 -5.09 8.24
CA GLY A 76 -7.48 -5.48 8.29
C GLY A 76 -8.39 -4.71 7.36
N THR A 77 -7.92 -3.64 6.72
CA THR A 77 -8.72 -2.88 5.76
C THR A 77 -8.94 -3.71 4.49
N ILE A 78 -10.21 -3.93 4.13
CA ILE A 78 -10.57 -4.67 2.92
C ILE A 78 -10.50 -3.72 1.74
N HIS A 79 -9.74 -4.08 0.73
CA HIS A 79 -9.54 -3.25 -0.46
C HIS A 79 -9.19 -4.09 -1.68
N ARG A 80 -9.24 -3.48 -2.84
CA ARG A 80 -8.73 -4.06 -4.09
C ARG A 80 -8.08 -2.98 -4.94
N GLU A 81 -7.24 -3.39 -5.87
CA GLU A 81 -6.42 -2.49 -6.66
C GLU A 81 -6.45 -2.86 -8.14
N GLN A 82 -6.21 -1.83 -8.97
CA GLN A 82 -6.01 -2.01 -10.40
C GLN A 82 -4.90 -1.05 -10.84
N THR A 83 -4.00 -1.54 -11.68
CA THR A 83 -2.90 -0.73 -12.21
C THR A 83 -2.50 -1.22 -13.60
N SER A 84 -2.03 -0.28 -14.43
CA SER A 84 -1.33 -0.61 -15.69
C SER A 84 0.18 -0.78 -15.48
N GLY A 85 0.63 -0.62 -14.26
CA GLY A 85 2.01 -0.69 -13.82
C GLY A 85 2.35 0.51 -12.95
N TYR A 86 3.02 0.28 -11.82
CA TYR A 86 3.46 1.38 -10.97
C TYR A 86 4.69 0.99 -10.18
N SER A 87 5.42 2.02 -9.74
CA SER A 87 6.58 1.86 -8.85
C SER A 87 6.27 2.50 -7.51
N ALA A 88 6.75 1.89 -6.44
CA ALA A 88 6.49 2.39 -5.09
C ALA A 88 7.62 2.06 -4.12
N ILE A 89 7.73 2.92 -3.12
CA ILE A 89 8.50 2.65 -1.89
C ILE A 89 7.47 2.31 -0.84
N ILE A 90 7.62 1.18 -0.15
CA ILE A 90 6.67 0.74 0.85
C ILE A 90 7.38 0.56 2.20
N GLY A 91 6.82 1.15 3.25
CA GLY A 91 7.22 0.89 4.63
C GLY A 91 6.27 -0.09 5.28
N PHE A 92 6.79 -1.22 5.77
CA PHE A 92 6.02 -2.26 6.44
C PHE A 92 6.21 -2.16 7.95
N SER A 93 5.11 -2.31 8.70
CA SER A 93 5.17 -2.34 10.18
C SER A 93 5.86 -3.58 10.72
N VAL A 94 6.03 -4.61 9.90
CA VAL A 94 6.69 -5.87 10.26
C VAL A 94 7.88 -6.11 9.34
N ALA A 95 8.86 -6.88 9.82
CA ALA A 95 10.02 -7.25 9.00
C ALA A 95 9.57 -8.10 7.80
N PRO A 96 10.23 -7.97 6.62
CA PRO A 96 9.85 -8.74 5.43
C PRO A 96 9.78 -10.24 5.66
N GLU A 97 10.67 -10.80 6.46
CA GLU A 97 10.68 -12.23 6.80
C GLU A 97 9.52 -12.63 7.72
N SER A 98 8.82 -11.66 8.31
CA SER A 98 7.64 -11.90 9.16
C SER A 98 6.34 -11.82 8.39
N LEU A 99 6.38 -11.47 7.10
CA LEU A 99 5.18 -11.41 6.27
C LEU A 99 4.61 -12.81 6.09
N THR A 100 3.31 -12.97 6.41
CA THR A 100 2.63 -14.26 6.29
C THR A 100 2.00 -14.41 4.92
N GLN A 101 2.03 -15.64 4.38
CA GLN A 101 1.48 -15.95 3.08
C GLN A 101 0.06 -16.52 3.18
N PRO A 102 -0.84 -16.19 2.24
CA PRO A 102 -0.63 -15.19 1.20
C PRO A 102 -0.63 -13.77 1.77
N ILE A 103 0.14 -12.87 1.15
CA ILE A 103 0.18 -11.47 1.59
C ILE A 103 -1.18 -10.81 1.39
N ASN A 104 -1.81 -11.03 0.24
CA ASN A 104 -3.19 -10.65 -0.02
C ASN A 104 -4.11 -11.74 0.53
N LYS A 105 -4.70 -11.49 1.69
CA LYS A 105 -5.50 -12.49 2.39
C LYS A 105 -6.96 -12.46 1.92
N PRO A 106 -7.57 -13.65 1.72
CA PRO A 106 -8.98 -13.72 1.30
C PRO A 106 -9.93 -13.34 2.43
N LEU A 107 -11.15 -12.94 2.06
CA LEU A 107 -12.21 -12.71 3.03
C LEU A 107 -12.70 -14.02 3.64
N PRO A 108 -13.22 -14.00 4.88
CA PRO A 108 -13.38 -12.86 5.79
C PRO A 108 -12.09 -12.45 6.49
N VAL A 109 -12.10 -11.27 7.09
CA VAL A 109 -10.99 -10.80 7.91
C VAL A 109 -10.94 -11.61 9.21
N SER A 110 -9.76 -12.12 9.55
CA SER A 110 -9.54 -12.90 10.76
C SER A 110 -8.22 -12.51 11.42
N LEU A 111 -8.24 -11.37 12.06
CA LEU A 111 -7.09 -10.85 12.80
C LEU A 111 -6.96 -11.48 14.18
#